data_b47b5681ab39c777d26704a6cb0a567b
#
_entry.id   b47b5681ab39c777d26704a6cb0a567b
#
_cell.length_a   1.000
_cell.length_b   1.000
_cell.length_c   1.000
_cell.angle_alpha   90.00
_cell.angle_beta   90.00
_cell.angle_gamma   90.00
#
_symmetry.space_group_name_H-M   'P 1'
#
loop_
_entity.id
_entity.type
_entity.pdbx_description
1 polymer ?
#
loop_
_entity_poly.entity_id
_entity_poly.type
_entity_poly.pdbx_seq_one_letter_code
_entity_poly.pdbx_strand_id
1 'polypeptide(L)'
;MSEYDAYIFDVDGTLTAPRSQMDEEFSKFFQKFCKKHIVYLATGSDRVKVKDQIPAEIIYSCMGVFTCMGKELWGDDEMIYSRKLKPPSDVIFWLYEKLYETKYPKHKLGTVNFEYRAGMLNFSVVGRDISKNERTEYNEWDAIYKERKSICDTFNKIFHRYNLEACIGGEISIDIQEKGRDKGQIYDYLSNHPRKIFFGDKCQPGGNDFSLAKACEVKFNVDNWQQTWNILTNLIIPSQNEKS
;
A
#
# COMPACT_ATOMS: atom_id res chain seq x y z
N MET A 1 22.90 -7.43 16.19
CA MET A 1 21.47 -7.50 15.83
C MET A 1 20.91 -8.73 16.55
N SER A 2 19.70 -8.62 17.14
CA SER A 2 19.08 -9.73 17.85
C SER A 2 18.46 -10.71 16.86
N GLU A 3 18.41 -11.99 17.21
CA GLU A 3 17.72 -13.05 16.45
C GLU A 3 16.21 -12.78 16.29
N TYR A 4 15.65 -11.90 17.12
CA TYR A 4 14.23 -11.54 17.15
C TYR A 4 13.91 -10.19 16.49
N ASP A 5 14.89 -9.53 15.88
CA ASP A 5 14.66 -8.29 15.13
C ASP A 5 13.85 -8.55 13.87
N ALA A 6 12.78 -7.78 13.63
CA ALA A 6 11.97 -7.88 12.43
C ALA A 6 12.46 -6.89 11.37
N TYR A 7 12.82 -7.39 10.21
CA TYR A 7 13.14 -6.59 9.04
C TYR A 7 11.91 -6.43 8.17
N ILE A 8 11.56 -5.20 7.85
CA ILE A 8 10.37 -4.87 7.07
C ILE A 8 10.83 -4.10 5.84
N PHE A 9 10.44 -4.58 4.66
CA PHE A 9 10.84 -3.97 3.39
C PHE A 9 9.62 -3.50 2.61
N ASP A 10 9.62 -2.26 2.15
CA ASP A 10 8.78 -1.86 1.02
C ASP A 10 9.25 -2.60 -0.25
N VAL A 11 8.42 -2.63 -1.28
CA VAL A 11 8.69 -3.34 -2.53
C VAL A 11 9.13 -2.39 -3.64
N ASP A 12 8.22 -1.51 -4.07
CA ASP A 12 8.44 -0.59 -5.19
C ASP A 12 9.46 0.51 -4.83
N GLY A 13 10.61 0.54 -5.51
CA GLY A 13 11.69 1.50 -5.21
C GLY A 13 12.66 1.03 -4.12
N THR A 14 12.33 -0.06 -3.41
CA THR A 14 13.12 -0.56 -2.27
C THR A 14 13.73 -1.93 -2.54
N LEU A 15 12.96 -2.90 -3.03
CA LEU A 15 13.42 -4.24 -3.42
C LEU A 15 13.45 -4.41 -4.93
N THR A 16 12.64 -3.65 -5.66
CA THR A 16 12.54 -3.65 -7.11
C THR A 16 12.55 -2.23 -7.64
N ALA A 17 12.87 -2.04 -8.91
CA ALA A 17 12.44 -0.81 -9.59
C ALA A 17 10.90 -0.77 -9.62
N PRO A 18 10.26 0.42 -9.59
CA PRO A 18 8.81 0.53 -9.54
C PRO A 18 8.13 -0.29 -10.64
N ARG A 19 7.20 -1.16 -10.24
CA ARG A 19 6.42 -2.05 -11.13
C ARG A 19 7.27 -3.01 -11.98
N SER A 20 8.48 -3.30 -11.57
CA SER A 20 9.39 -4.22 -12.26
C SER A 20 9.61 -5.47 -11.43
N GLN A 21 10.04 -6.53 -12.09
CA GLN A 21 10.52 -7.73 -11.41
C GLN A 21 11.82 -7.45 -10.65
N MET A 22 12.04 -8.21 -9.59
CA MET A 22 13.25 -8.15 -8.80
C MET A 22 14.45 -8.61 -9.63
N ASP A 23 15.59 -7.94 -9.46
CA ASP A 23 16.85 -8.34 -10.10
C ASP A 23 17.25 -9.74 -9.66
N GLU A 24 17.77 -10.55 -10.61
CA GLU A 24 18.06 -11.98 -10.38
C GLU A 24 19.17 -12.20 -9.34
N GLU A 25 20.24 -11.43 -9.41
CA GLU A 25 21.37 -11.59 -8.48
C GLU A 25 21.01 -11.08 -7.08
N PHE A 26 20.29 -9.96 -7.03
CA PHE A 26 19.76 -9.46 -5.75
C PHE A 26 18.76 -10.42 -5.14
N SER A 27 17.91 -11.08 -5.94
CA SER A 27 16.94 -12.06 -5.44
C SER A 27 17.62 -13.26 -4.78
N LYS A 28 18.68 -13.78 -5.36
CA LYS A 28 19.49 -14.88 -4.79
C LYS A 28 20.12 -14.48 -3.44
N PHE A 29 20.62 -13.26 -3.35
CA PHE A 29 21.16 -12.72 -2.12
C PHE A 29 20.05 -12.52 -1.06
N PHE A 30 18.95 -11.86 -1.44
CA PHE A 30 17.85 -11.53 -0.53
C PHE A 30 17.14 -12.78 -0.01
N GLN A 31 17.01 -13.83 -0.81
CA GLN A 31 16.49 -15.12 -0.36
C GLN A 31 17.34 -15.71 0.78
N LYS A 32 18.68 -15.63 0.67
CA LYS A 32 19.59 -16.08 1.73
C LYS A 32 19.44 -15.24 3.00
N PHE A 33 19.16 -13.95 2.83
CA PHE A 33 18.87 -13.05 3.94
C PHE A 33 17.57 -13.44 4.64
N CYS A 34 16.49 -13.65 3.90
CA CYS A 34 15.18 -14.06 4.44
C CYS A 34 15.26 -15.37 5.24
N LYS A 35 16.10 -16.33 4.80
CA LYS A 35 16.29 -17.61 5.53
C LYS A 35 17.00 -17.48 6.87
N LYS A 36 17.68 -16.36 7.13
CA LYS A 36 18.47 -16.12 8.33
C LYS A 36 17.87 -15.09 9.28
N HIS A 37 16.88 -14.35 8.81
CA HIS A 37 16.29 -13.23 9.54
C HIS A 37 14.77 -13.29 9.46
N ILE A 38 14.11 -12.68 10.42
CA ILE A 38 12.66 -12.48 10.40
C ILE A 38 12.37 -11.33 9.43
N VAL A 39 11.80 -11.64 8.27
CA VAL A 39 11.54 -10.68 7.21
C VAL A 39 10.06 -10.58 6.91
N TYR A 40 9.57 -9.37 6.78
CA TYR A 40 8.24 -9.02 6.29
C TYR A 40 8.34 -8.11 5.06
N LEU A 41 7.45 -8.31 4.11
CA LEU A 41 7.23 -7.35 3.02
C LEU A 41 6.05 -6.45 3.36
N ALA A 42 6.12 -5.17 3.00
CA ALA A 42 5.08 -4.18 3.30
C ALA A 42 4.86 -3.27 2.10
N THR A 43 3.79 -3.49 1.34
CA THR A 43 3.54 -2.74 0.10
C THR A 43 2.16 -2.10 0.05
N GLY A 44 2.04 -1.03 -0.74
CA GLY A 44 0.76 -0.46 -1.14
C GLY A 44 0.01 -1.29 -2.19
N SER A 45 0.71 -2.18 -2.89
CA SER A 45 0.16 -3.03 -3.94
C SER A 45 -0.67 -4.19 -3.37
N ASP A 46 -1.52 -4.78 -4.21
CA ASP A 46 -2.24 -6.01 -3.94
C ASP A 46 -1.34 -7.25 -4.08
N ARG A 47 -1.86 -8.41 -3.66
CA ARG A 47 -1.13 -9.69 -3.70
C ARG A 47 -0.71 -10.12 -5.10
N VAL A 48 -1.53 -9.84 -6.11
CA VAL A 48 -1.23 -10.22 -7.50
C VAL A 48 0.02 -9.50 -7.98
N LYS A 49 0.09 -8.19 -7.76
CA LYS A 49 1.27 -7.40 -8.15
C LYS A 49 2.53 -7.81 -7.40
N VAL A 50 2.42 -8.18 -6.13
CA VAL A 50 3.58 -8.70 -5.39
C VAL A 50 4.11 -9.97 -6.03
N LYS A 51 3.23 -10.90 -6.43
CA LYS A 51 3.63 -12.15 -7.11
C LYS A 51 4.26 -11.91 -8.48
N ASP A 52 3.88 -10.83 -9.16
CA ASP A 52 4.48 -10.44 -10.45
C ASP A 52 5.89 -9.86 -10.28
N GLN A 53 6.19 -9.25 -9.13
CA GLN A 53 7.44 -8.51 -8.88
C GLN A 53 8.47 -9.33 -8.10
N ILE A 54 8.03 -10.10 -7.12
CA ILE A 54 8.89 -10.82 -6.16
C ILE A 54 8.85 -12.32 -6.45
N PRO A 55 10.01 -12.98 -6.62
CA PRO A 55 10.06 -14.43 -6.79
C PRO A 55 9.37 -15.19 -5.66
N ALA A 56 8.68 -16.28 -6.01
CA ALA A 56 7.90 -17.07 -5.07
C ALA A 56 8.75 -17.59 -3.90
N GLU A 57 10.00 -17.96 -4.15
CA GLU A 57 10.94 -18.47 -3.15
C GLU A 57 11.25 -17.43 -2.06
N ILE A 58 11.25 -16.14 -2.41
CA ILE A 58 11.42 -15.05 -1.45
C ILE A 58 10.14 -14.89 -0.64
N ILE A 59 8.98 -14.87 -1.31
CA ILE A 59 7.68 -14.76 -0.66
C ILE A 59 7.51 -15.85 0.41
N TYR A 60 7.85 -17.10 0.07
CA TYR A 60 7.80 -18.24 1.00
C TYR A 60 8.90 -18.25 2.07
N SER A 61 9.96 -17.46 1.88
CA SER A 61 11.00 -17.31 2.90
C SER A 61 10.72 -16.16 3.87
N CYS A 62 9.72 -15.33 3.60
CA CYS A 62 9.28 -14.25 4.50
C CYS A 62 8.29 -14.77 5.56
N MET A 63 8.30 -14.17 6.74
CA MET A 63 7.30 -14.44 7.78
C MET A 63 5.90 -13.96 7.40
N GLY A 64 5.80 -13.01 6.49
CA GLY A 64 4.55 -12.53 5.96
C GLY A 64 4.68 -11.37 5.00
N VAL A 65 3.62 -11.17 4.22
CA VAL A 65 3.53 -10.10 3.21
C VAL A 65 2.31 -9.24 3.51
N PHE A 66 2.55 -8.02 3.95
CA PHE A 66 1.51 -7.01 4.10
C PHE A 66 1.24 -6.34 2.76
N THR A 67 0.01 -6.48 2.26
CA THR A 67 -0.47 -5.86 1.03
C THR A 67 -1.48 -4.75 1.33
N CYS A 68 -1.83 -3.96 0.32
CA CYS A 68 -2.83 -2.90 0.43
C CYS A 68 -2.58 -1.96 1.63
N MET A 69 -1.34 -1.49 1.82
CA MET A 69 -0.94 -0.61 2.94
C MET A 69 -1.12 -1.26 4.32
N GLY A 70 -0.93 -2.58 4.43
CA GLY A 70 -1.11 -3.33 5.66
C GLY A 70 -2.57 -3.69 6.00
N LYS A 71 -3.48 -3.55 5.05
CA LYS A 71 -4.88 -3.95 5.21
C LYS A 71 -5.11 -5.45 5.01
N GLU A 72 -4.12 -6.13 4.44
CA GLU A 72 -4.06 -7.58 4.33
C GLU A 72 -2.71 -8.08 4.82
N LEU A 73 -2.70 -9.28 5.38
CA LEU A 73 -1.50 -10.06 5.67
C LEU A 73 -1.65 -11.45 5.06
N TRP A 74 -0.62 -11.85 4.36
CA TRP A 74 -0.47 -13.15 3.75
C TRP A 74 0.73 -13.87 4.36
N GLY A 75 0.53 -15.14 4.76
CA GLY A 75 1.60 -16.08 5.09
C GLY A 75 1.60 -17.15 4.02
N ASP A 76 2.70 -17.29 3.29
CA ASP A 76 2.77 -18.12 2.09
C ASP A 76 1.67 -17.75 1.10
N ASP A 77 0.77 -18.69 0.78
CA ASP A 77 -0.39 -18.43 -0.08
C ASP A 77 -1.71 -18.28 0.70
N GLU A 78 -1.68 -18.34 2.03
CA GLU A 78 -2.85 -18.19 2.87
C GLU A 78 -3.03 -16.74 3.32
N MET A 79 -4.26 -16.26 3.23
CA MET A 79 -4.64 -14.96 3.80
C MET A 79 -4.85 -15.10 5.30
N ILE A 80 -3.92 -14.56 6.09
CA ILE A 80 -4.01 -14.58 7.56
C ILE A 80 -5.09 -13.62 8.04
N TYR A 81 -5.13 -12.41 7.48
CA TYR A 81 -6.25 -11.51 7.67
C TYR A 81 -6.47 -10.60 6.45
N SER A 82 -7.71 -10.12 6.31
CA SER A 82 -8.08 -9.02 5.43
C SER A 82 -9.04 -8.09 6.16
N ARG A 83 -8.71 -6.82 6.17
CA ARG A 83 -9.58 -5.80 6.74
C ARG A 83 -10.78 -5.58 5.83
N LYS A 84 -11.98 -5.55 6.39
CA LYS A 84 -13.21 -5.27 5.65
C LYS A 84 -13.76 -3.93 6.10
N LEU A 85 -13.88 -2.99 5.19
CA LEU A 85 -14.62 -1.76 5.43
C LEU A 85 -16.12 -2.05 5.30
N LYS A 86 -16.89 -1.65 6.32
CA LYS A 86 -18.36 -1.70 6.32
C LYS A 86 -18.87 -0.28 6.55
N PRO A 87 -19.01 0.53 5.51
CA PRO A 87 -19.55 1.88 5.68
C PRO A 87 -20.97 1.83 6.24
N PRO A 88 -21.35 2.77 7.13
CA PRO A 88 -22.72 2.94 7.56
C PRO A 88 -23.69 3.15 6.40
N SER A 89 -24.98 2.78 6.60
CA SER A 89 -25.97 2.85 5.53
C SER A 89 -26.19 4.26 5.00
N ASP A 90 -26.14 5.28 5.84
CA ASP A 90 -26.27 6.68 5.43
C ASP A 90 -25.11 7.14 4.53
N VAL A 91 -23.90 6.60 4.71
CA VAL A 91 -22.77 6.81 3.79
C VAL A 91 -23.10 6.22 2.42
N ILE A 92 -23.60 4.99 2.41
CA ILE A 92 -23.93 4.31 1.14
C ILE A 92 -25.08 5.03 0.41
N PHE A 93 -26.15 5.43 1.15
CA PHE A 93 -27.25 6.21 0.55
C PHE A 93 -26.76 7.54 -0.02
N TRP A 94 -25.94 8.26 0.70
CA TRP A 94 -25.36 9.52 0.22
C TRP A 94 -24.52 9.34 -1.05
N LEU A 95 -23.73 8.26 -1.13
CA LEU A 95 -22.98 7.96 -2.36
C LEU A 95 -23.89 7.62 -3.54
N TYR A 96 -25.00 6.91 -3.31
CA TYR A 96 -26.01 6.70 -4.34
C TYR A 96 -26.62 8.02 -4.84
N GLU A 97 -26.89 8.99 -3.96
CA GLU A 97 -27.35 10.32 -4.38
C GLU A 97 -26.36 10.98 -5.33
N LYS A 98 -25.05 10.83 -5.10
CA LYS A 98 -24.00 11.40 -5.98
C LYS A 98 -24.01 10.80 -7.38
N LEU A 99 -24.50 9.58 -7.57
CA LEU A 99 -24.70 9.02 -8.92
C LEU A 99 -25.79 9.74 -9.72
N TYR A 100 -26.76 10.31 -9.04
CA TYR A 100 -27.84 11.09 -9.69
C TYR A 100 -27.51 12.56 -9.81
N GLU A 101 -26.65 13.09 -8.95
CA GLU A 101 -26.28 14.49 -8.92
C GLU A 101 -25.10 14.85 -9.86
N THR A 102 -24.43 13.83 -10.43
CA THR A 102 -23.28 14.06 -11.30
C THR A 102 -23.66 14.95 -12.48
N LYS A 103 -22.78 15.90 -12.78
CA LYS A 103 -22.93 16.83 -13.92
C LYS A 103 -22.17 16.36 -15.16
N TYR A 104 -21.52 15.22 -15.08
CA TYR A 104 -20.82 14.65 -16.23
C TYR A 104 -21.84 14.25 -17.31
N PRO A 105 -21.72 14.77 -18.55
CA PRO A 105 -22.73 14.55 -19.58
C PRO A 105 -22.98 13.09 -19.95
N LYS A 106 -21.96 12.23 -19.78
CA LYS A 106 -22.00 10.80 -20.07
C LYS A 106 -22.03 9.97 -18.78
N HIS A 107 -22.83 10.35 -17.80
CA HIS A 107 -22.79 9.77 -16.43
C HIS A 107 -23.19 8.31 -16.29
N LYS A 108 -23.81 7.69 -17.29
CA LYS A 108 -24.24 6.27 -17.25
C LYS A 108 -23.37 5.40 -18.15
N LEU A 109 -22.04 5.52 -18.03
CA LEU A 109 -21.13 4.75 -18.86
C LEU A 109 -21.01 3.31 -18.38
N GLY A 110 -20.82 3.10 -17.07
CA GLY A 110 -20.61 1.79 -16.47
C GLY A 110 -21.68 1.45 -15.43
N THR A 111 -21.66 0.21 -14.98
CA THR A 111 -22.61 -0.36 -14.02
C THR A 111 -21.99 -0.66 -12.67
N VAL A 112 -20.65 -0.77 -12.57
CA VAL A 112 -19.93 -1.07 -11.35
C VAL A 112 -19.47 0.24 -10.69
N ASN A 113 -20.34 0.85 -9.89
CA ASN A 113 -20.03 2.11 -9.20
C ASN A 113 -19.35 1.90 -7.84
N PHE A 114 -19.50 0.74 -7.22
CA PHE A 114 -18.97 0.39 -5.91
C PHE A 114 -18.10 -0.86 -6.02
N GLU A 115 -16.85 -0.76 -5.57
CA GLU A 115 -15.94 -1.90 -5.48
C GLU A 115 -15.33 -1.97 -4.08
N TYR A 116 -15.67 -3.05 -3.35
CA TYR A 116 -15.10 -3.32 -2.03
C TYR A 116 -13.76 -4.00 -2.17
N ARG A 117 -12.74 -3.39 -1.57
CA ARG A 117 -11.38 -3.89 -1.48
C ARG A 117 -10.97 -4.05 -0.03
N ALA A 118 -9.79 -4.58 0.22
CA ALA A 118 -9.25 -4.67 1.57
C ALA A 118 -9.25 -3.30 2.27
N GLY A 119 -10.08 -3.17 3.30
CA GLY A 119 -10.21 -1.96 4.12
C GLY A 119 -10.59 -0.69 3.37
N MET A 120 -11.23 -0.81 2.22
CA MET A 120 -11.54 0.32 1.35
C MET A 120 -12.82 0.07 0.55
N LEU A 121 -13.60 1.12 0.33
CA LEU A 121 -14.62 1.19 -0.70
C LEU A 121 -14.15 2.14 -1.79
N ASN A 122 -14.02 1.63 -3.00
CA ASN A 122 -13.74 2.45 -4.18
C ASN A 122 -15.06 2.80 -4.87
N PHE A 123 -15.33 4.07 -5.01
CA PHE A 123 -16.55 4.62 -5.60
C PHE A 123 -16.25 5.38 -6.90
N SER A 124 -17.07 5.19 -7.92
CA SER A 124 -16.96 5.93 -9.19
C SER A 124 -18.32 6.32 -9.70
N VAL A 125 -18.53 7.60 -10.00
CA VAL A 125 -19.79 8.12 -10.54
C VAL A 125 -20.04 7.63 -11.97
N VAL A 126 -18.99 7.36 -12.74
CA VAL A 126 -19.10 6.89 -14.14
C VAL A 126 -19.03 5.37 -14.29
N GLY A 127 -18.81 4.64 -13.18
CA GLY A 127 -18.58 3.19 -13.19
C GLY A 127 -17.13 2.82 -13.44
N ARG A 128 -16.74 1.62 -12.97
CA ARG A 128 -15.36 1.11 -13.07
C ARG A 128 -15.13 0.24 -14.30
N ASP A 129 -16.19 -0.28 -14.85
CA ASP A 129 -16.25 -1.19 -15.99
C ASP A 129 -16.26 -0.47 -17.36
N ILE A 130 -15.86 0.79 -17.38
CA ILE A 130 -15.74 1.61 -18.59
C ILE A 130 -14.37 1.45 -19.27
N SER A 131 -14.31 1.74 -20.57
CA SER A 131 -13.11 1.66 -21.40
C SER A 131 -12.02 2.66 -20.96
N LYS A 132 -10.77 2.43 -21.41
CA LYS A 132 -9.66 3.34 -21.15
C LYS A 132 -9.90 4.75 -21.69
N ASN A 133 -10.50 4.87 -22.88
CA ASN A 133 -10.81 6.16 -23.48
C ASN A 133 -11.84 6.95 -22.64
N GLU A 134 -12.91 6.30 -22.20
CA GLU A 134 -13.93 6.91 -21.34
C GLU A 134 -13.36 7.35 -19.99
N ARG A 135 -12.38 6.59 -19.43
CA ARG A 135 -11.64 7.01 -18.21
C ARG A 135 -10.86 8.29 -18.44
N THR A 136 -10.15 8.38 -19.57
CA THR A 136 -9.39 9.57 -19.93
C THR A 136 -10.33 10.77 -20.10
N GLU A 137 -11.43 10.63 -20.85
CA GLU A 137 -12.42 11.70 -21.05
C GLU A 137 -13.00 12.22 -19.72
N TYR A 138 -13.40 11.29 -18.82
CA TYR A 138 -13.90 11.70 -17.51
C TYR A 138 -12.82 12.38 -16.67
N ASN A 139 -11.59 11.88 -16.67
CA ASN A 139 -10.50 12.47 -15.91
C ASN A 139 -10.16 13.89 -16.38
N GLU A 140 -10.16 14.12 -17.69
CA GLU A 140 -9.97 15.47 -18.28
C GLU A 140 -11.11 16.40 -17.89
N TRP A 141 -12.35 15.93 -17.96
CA TRP A 141 -13.50 16.71 -17.52
C TRP A 141 -13.43 17.03 -16.02
N ASP A 142 -13.13 16.04 -15.17
CA ASP A 142 -13.01 16.23 -13.72
C ASP A 142 -11.84 17.12 -13.34
N ALA A 143 -10.77 17.16 -14.14
CA ALA A 143 -9.67 18.09 -13.94
C ALA A 143 -10.12 19.56 -14.01
N ILE A 144 -11.18 19.85 -14.78
CA ILE A 144 -11.78 21.18 -14.92
C ILE A 144 -12.86 21.42 -13.86
N TYR A 145 -13.83 20.49 -13.77
CA TYR A 145 -15.04 20.70 -12.96
C TYR A 145 -14.89 20.30 -11.50
N LYS A 146 -13.81 19.54 -11.14
CA LYS A 146 -13.46 19.17 -9.77
C LYS A 146 -14.55 18.39 -9.02
N GLU A 147 -15.34 17.60 -9.73
CA GLU A 147 -16.46 16.85 -9.14
C GLU A 147 -16.00 15.91 -8.05
N ARG A 148 -14.98 15.06 -8.31
CA ARG A 148 -14.45 14.13 -7.30
C ARG A 148 -13.90 14.87 -6.08
N LYS A 149 -13.23 16.00 -6.31
CA LYS A 149 -12.73 16.81 -5.19
C LYS A 149 -13.88 17.35 -4.35
N SER A 150 -14.93 17.87 -4.97
CA SER A 150 -16.12 18.36 -4.27
C SER A 150 -16.82 17.27 -3.46
N ILE A 151 -16.93 16.06 -4.03
CA ILE A 151 -17.50 14.89 -3.33
C ILE A 151 -16.63 14.53 -2.12
N CYS A 152 -15.31 14.43 -2.28
CA CYS A 152 -14.38 14.13 -1.17
C CYS A 152 -14.46 15.18 -0.06
N ASP A 153 -14.40 16.48 -0.40
CA ASP A 153 -14.45 17.55 0.59
C ASP A 153 -15.76 17.53 1.38
N THR A 154 -16.89 17.31 0.68
CA THR A 154 -18.22 17.21 1.31
C THR A 154 -18.33 15.97 2.17
N PHE A 155 -17.89 14.79 1.69
CA PHE A 155 -17.85 13.55 2.43
C PHE A 155 -17.08 13.70 3.74
N ASN A 156 -15.87 14.23 3.67
CA ASN A 156 -14.98 14.40 4.82
C ASN A 156 -15.57 15.35 5.87
N LYS A 157 -16.38 16.31 5.44
CA LYS A 157 -17.08 17.25 6.32
C LYS A 157 -18.30 16.59 7.00
N ILE A 158 -19.10 15.81 6.27
CA ILE A 158 -20.35 15.23 6.78
C ILE A 158 -20.09 13.99 7.62
N PHE A 159 -19.19 13.11 7.17
CA PHE A 159 -19.00 11.78 7.75
C PHE A 159 -17.76 11.66 8.65
N HIS A 160 -17.17 12.78 9.09
CA HIS A 160 -16.02 12.78 10.01
C HIS A 160 -16.27 11.98 11.30
N ARG A 161 -17.55 11.91 11.76
CA ARG A 161 -17.97 11.17 12.97
C ARG A 161 -17.75 9.65 12.86
N TYR A 162 -17.65 9.10 11.67
CA TYR A 162 -17.43 7.66 11.44
C TYR A 162 -15.95 7.30 11.34
N ASN A 163 -15.04 8.24 11.55
CA ASN A 163 -13.61 8.05 11.35
C ASN A 163 -13.29 7.55 9.94
N LEU A 164 -14.08 7.96 8.95
CA LEU A 164 -13.86 7.69 7.53
C LEU A 164 -13.26 8.92 6.85
N GLU A 165 -12.50 8.67 5.80
CA GLU A 165 -12.02 9.69 4.88
C GLU A 165 -12.24 9.27 3.43
N ALA A 166 -12.49 10.24 2.58
CA ALA A 166 -12.55 10.08 1.14
C ALA A 166 -11.41 10.84 0.48
N CYS A 167 -10.72 10.22 -0.44
CA CYS A 167 -9.68 10.84 -1.26
C CYS A 167 -9.82 10.45 -2.73
N ILE A 168 -9.27 11.27 -3.62
CA ILE A 168 -9.29 10.97 -5.06
C ILE A 168 -8.40 9.76 -5.31
N GLY A 169 -8.97 8.72 -5.94
CA GLY A 169 -8.31 7.48 -6.32
C GLY A 169 -8.20 7.34 -7.84
N GLY A 170 -6.99 7.21 -8.35
CA GLY A 170 -6.75 7.01 -9.78
C GLY A 170 -7.45 8.01 -10.69
N GLU A 171 -7.86 7.57 -11.90
CA GLU A 171 -8.41 8.46 -12.94
C GLU A 171 -9.90 8.79 -12.76
N ILE A 172 -10.68 7.88 -12.16
CA ILE A 172 -12.16 7.96 -12.18
C ILE A 172 -12.81 7.73 -10.81
N SER A 173 -12.03 7.46 -9.78
CA SER A 173 -12.55 6.93 -8.52
C SER A 173 -12.34 7.88 -7.35
N ILE A 174 -13.07 7.60 -6.30
CA ILE A 174 -12.89 8.11 -4.94
C ILE A 174 -12.66 6.88 -4.05
N ASP A 175 -11.60 6.91 -3.26
CA ASP A 175 -11.27 5.89 -2.28
C ASP A 175 -11.76 6.31 -0.90
N ILE A 176 -12.62 5.50 -0.29
CA ILE A 176 -13.19 5.70 1.04
C ILE A 176 -12.60 4.64 1.97
N GLN A 177 -11.99 5.07 3.06
CA GLN A 177 -11.29 4.21 4.00
C GLN A 177 -11.39 4.75 5.43
N GLU A 178 -10.96 3.96 6.42
CA GLU A 178 -10.78 4.46 7.78
C GLU A 178 -9.63 5.48 7.80
N LYS A 179 -9.87 6.61 8.44
CA LYS A 179 -8.89 7.70 8.56
C LYS A 179 -7.64 7.25 9.31
N GLY A 180 -6.48 7.63 8.79
CA GLY A 180 -5.18 7.33 9.41
C GLY A 180 -4.76 5.86 9.29
N ARG A 181 -5.43 5.06 8.46
CA ARG A 181 -5.06 3.66 8.19
C ARG A 181 -4.13 3.58 6.99
N ASP A 182 -2.90 3.95 7.23
CA ASP A 182 -1.78 3.84 6.30
C ASP A 182 -0.83 2.67 6.66
N LYS A 183 0.33 2.64 6.07
CA LYS A 183 1.34 1.58 6.28
C LYS A 183 1.81 1.49 7.75
N GLY A 184 1.67 2.55 8.55
CA GLY A 184 2.04 2.59 9.97
C GLY A 184 1.31 1.56 10.84
N GLN A 185 0.09 1.14 10.44
CA GLN A 185 -0.66 0.10 11.16
C GLN A 185 0.07 -1.24 11.26
N ILE A 186 1.05 -1.50 10.40
CA ILE A 186 1.88 -2.72 10.40
C ILE A 186 2.72 -2.79 11.67
N TYR A 187 3.15 -1.64 12.20
CA TYR A 187 3.97 -1.59 13.41
C TYR A 187 3.28 -2.24 14.61
N ASP A 188 1.99 -1.97 14.81
CA ASP A 188 1.21 -2.53 15.91
C ASP A 188 1.03 -4.04 15.78
N TYR A 189 0.87 -4.52 14.53
CA TYR A 189 0.78 -5.96 14.26
C TYR A 189 2.07 -6.69 14.66
N LEU A 190 3.21 -6.05 14.51
CA LEU A 190 4.53 -6.61 14.83
C LEU A 190 4.99 -6.32 16.27
N SER A 191 4.05 -6.09 17.20
CA SER A 191 4.35 -5.77 18.61
C SER A 191 5.18 -6.82 19.34
N ASN A 192 5.13 -8.09 18.90
CA ASN A 192 5.91 -9.19 19.48
C ASN A 192 7.41 -9.12 19.18
N HIS A 193 7.84 -8.29 18.21
CA HIS A 193 9.23 -8.12 17.86
C HIS A 193 9.83 -6.95 18.66
N PRO A 194 10.94 -7.16 19.39
CA PRO A 194 11.53 -6.12 20.25
C PRO A 194 12.06 -4.94 19.45
N ARG A 195 12.48 -5.16 18.20
CA ARG A 195 13.03 -4.15 17.33
C ARG A 195 12.56 -4.36 15.90
N LYS A 196 12.10 -3.31 15.26
CA LYS A 196 11.63 -3.28 13.88
C LYS A 196 12.54 -2.40 13.06
N ILE A 197 13.05 -2.94 11.97
CA ILE A 197 14.02 -2.30 11.08
C ILE A 197 13.34 -2.16 9.73
N PHE A 198 13.06 -0.94 9.33
CA PHE A 198 12.30 -0.66 8.11
C PHE A 198 13.20 -0.12 6.99
N PHE A 199 12.97 -0.62 5.78
CA PHE A 199 13.55 -0.12 4.52
C PHE A 199 12.44 0.37 3.60
N GLY A 200 12.54 1.61 3.11
CA GLY A 200 11.55 2.22 2.21
C GLY A 200 12.12 3.38 1.41
N ASP A 201 11.50 3.67 0.26
CA ASP A 201 11.92 4.75 -0.64
C ASP A 201 11.21 6.10 -0.34
N LYS A 202 10.04 6.05 0.30
CA LYS A 202 9.18 7.22 0.58
C LYS A 202 8.97 7.47 2.07
N CYS A 203 10.08 7.54 2.83
CA CYS A 203 10.07 7.73 4.27
C CYS A 203 9.94 9.20 4.74
N GLN A 204 9.86 10.17 3.84
CA GLN A 204 9.67 11.61 4.13
C GLN A 204 8.19 11.93 4.36
N PRO A 205 7.87 13.05 5.02
CA PRO A 205 6.48 13.51 5.20
C PRO A 205 5.72 13.57 3.87
N GLY A 206 4.53 12.94 3.84
CA GLY A 206 3.71 12.79 2.63
C GLY A 206 4.02 11.53 1.81
N GLY A 207 5.10 10.83 2.08
CA GLY A 207 5.39 9.52 1.49
C GLY A 207 4.57 8.41 2.15
N ASN A 208 4.30 7.36 1.39
CA ASN A 208 3.48 6.23 1.86
C ASN A 208 4.18 5.35 2.91
N ASP A 209 5.51 5.49 3.06
CA ASP A 209 6.32 4.78 4.05
C ASP A 209 6.54 5.57 5.33
N PHE A 210 6.20 6.87 5.31
CA PHE A 210 6.53 7.80 6.38
C PHE A 210 6.06 7.34 7.77
N SER A 211 4.82 6.93 7.88
CA SER A 211 4.21 6.52 9.15
C SER A 211 4.87 5.28 9.74
N LEU A 212 5.15 4.26 8.92
CA LEU A 212 5.84 3.05 9.35
C LEU A 212 7.31 3.34 9.68
N ALA A 213 7.99 4.09 8.83
CA ALA A 213 9.38 4.50 9.07
C ALA A 213 9.55 5.33 10.35
N LYS A 214 8.57 6.18 10.67
CA LYS A 214 8.56 6.97 11.91
C LYS A 214 8.32 6.13 13.16
N ALA A 215 7.55 5.05 13.04
CA ALA A 215 7.22 4.17 14.15
C ALA A 215 8.36 3.18 14.48
N CYS A 216 9.10 2.71 13.46
CA CYS A 216 10.16 1.72 13.64
C CYS A 216 11.39 2.27 14.38
N GLU A 217 12.05 1.40 15.16
CA GLU A 217 13.24 1.73 15.95
C GLU A 217 14.45 2.07 15.08
N VAL A 218 14.52 1.44 13.89
CA VAL A 218 15.54 1.73 12.87
C VAL A 218 14.87 1.87 11.51
N LYS A 219 15.31 2.84 10.75
CA LYS A 219 14.82 3.05 9.39
C LYS A 219 15.96 3.37 8.44
N PHE A 220 15.86 2.84 7.24
CA PHE A 220 16.72 3.16 6.11
C PHE A 220 15.83 3.75 5.00
N ASN A 221 16.04 5.05 4.71
CA ASN A 221 15.46 5.65 3.51
C ASN A 221 16.42 5.34 2.37
N VAL A 222 15.94 4.63 1.36
CA VAL A 222 16.72 4.20 0.20
C VAL A 222 16.23 4.89 -1.07
N ASP A 223 17.16 5.13 -1.99
CA ASP A 223 16.83 5.74 -3.28
C ASP A 223 16.41 4.69 -4.32
N ASN A 224 16.85 3.43 -4.13
CA ASN A 224 16.60 2.32 -5.02
C ASN A 224 17.00 0.98 -4.38
N TRP A 225 16.70 -0.13 -5.06
CA TRP A 225 17.01 -1.48 -4.59
C TRP A 225 18.52 -1.77 -4.50
N GLN A 226 19.37 -1.13 -5.32
CA GLN A 226 20.82 -1.28 -5.24
C GLN A 226 21.36 -0.76 -3.90
N GLN A 227 20.80 0.34 -3.43
CA GLN A 227 21.17 0.88 -2.12
C GLN A 227 20.72 -0.04 -0.99
N THR A 228 19.52 -0.64 -1.10
CA THR A 228 19.06 -1.68 -0.17
C THR A 228 20.05 -2.83 -0.13
N TRP A 229 20.45 -3.36 -1.29
CA TRP A 229 21.42 -4.45 -1.38
C TRP A 229 22.76 -4.10 -0.74
N ASN A 230 23.28 -2.92 -1.03
CA ASN A 230 24.55 -2.45 -0.45
C ASN A 230 24.48 -2.36 1.08
N ILE A 231 23.41 -1.78 1.62
CA ILE A 231 23.22 -1.69 3.08
C ILE A 231 23.16 -3.10 3.71
N LEU A 232 22.37 -4.01 3.14
CA LEU A 232 22.26 -5.37 3.66
C LEU A 232 23.58 -6.13 3.60
N THR A 233 24.36 -5.97 2.54
CA THR A 233 25.69 -6.58 2.41
C THR A 233 26.62 -6.12 3.53
N ASN A 234 26.63 -4.82 3.83
CA ASN A 234 27.44 -4.24 4.90
C ASN A 234 26.97 -4.63 6.31
N LEU A 235 25.66 -4.87 6.49
CA LEU A 235 25.11 -5.34 7.77
C LEU A 235 25.45 -6.80 8.08
N ILE A 236 25.61 -7.64 7.03
CA ILE A 236 25.88 -9.08 7.17
C ILE A 236 27.39 -9.35 7.31
N ILE A 237 28.24 -8.55 6.67
CA ILE A 237 29.69 -8.67 6.79
C ILE A 237 30.10 -7.88 8.05
N PRO A 238 30.38 -8.53 9.20
CA PRO A 238 30.99 -7.83 10.32
C PRO A 238 32.31 -7.27 9.82
N SER A 239 32.54 -5.99 10.07
CA SER A 239 33.82 -5.35 9.78
C SER A 239 34.94 -6.23 10.33
N GLN A 240 35.75 -6.82 9.45
CA GLN A 240 36.96 -7.61 9.82
C GLN A 240 38.07 -6.74 10.42
N ASN A 241 37.76 -5.51 10.86
CA ASN A 241 38.69 -4.52 11.32
C ASN A 241 38.61 -4.18 12.83
N GLU A 242 38.24 -5.14 13.67
CA GLU A 242 38.49 -4.99 15.13
C GLU A 242 39.27 -6.18 15.66
N LYS A 243 40.45 -6.42 15.09
CA LYS A 243 41.56 -7.15 15.72
C LYS A 243 42.88 -6.57 15.20
N SER A 244 43.33 -5.55 15.80
CA SER A 244 44.76 -5.19 15.87
C SER A 244 45.03 -4.44 17.17
#